data_cc0bb904f74a5c3f6328efa7b02b0d6a
#
_entry.id   cc0bb904f74a5c3f6328efa7b02b0d6a
#
_cell.length_a   1.000
_cell.length_b   1.000
_cell.length_c   1.000
_cell.angle_alpha   90.00
_cell.angle_beta   90.00
_cell.angle_gamma   90.00
#
_symmetry.space_group_name_H-M   'P 1'
#
loop_
_entity.id
_entity.type
_entity.pdbx_description
1 polymer ?
#
loop_
_entity_poly.entity_id
_entity_poly.type
_entity_poly.pdbx_seq_one_letter_code
_entity_poly.pdbx_strand_id
1 'polypeptide(L)'
;MVNSEFEILIEKEFLPFLSDRNALGDVRVKVTCEKNEILTPQGCKRGEDLLSEYFIEDGQLVCLTKGGVDGYISKTVCDEEFSELECVIYERHIQSMRKLGAILRLIPMNMILQKKGILFFHASQIETHGKGILFTAPSGTGKSTQAKLWKKYRDARIICNDRTLVREGKTYGYPVDGSEPVRSGEVLSLGAIVLLGQGKENTIERLPKKEAVKRVLPQLVIAFWDPMARVEAMEQLISLLENYPIYFLNCIPEESAVQCLEQQLIYDGVLENA
;
A
#
# COMPACT_ATOMS: atom_id res chain seq x y z
N MET A 1 -7.19 -11.35 -11.23
CA MET A 1 -6.98 -11.60 -12.71
C MET A 1 -7.49 -10.38 -13.47
N VAL A 2 -6.75 -9.87 -14.44
CA VAL A 2 -7.19 -8.76 -15.31
C VAL A 2 -7.44 -9.31 -16.71
N ASN A 3 -8.64 -9.07 -17.24
CA ASN A 3 -9.05 -9.41 -18.59
C ASN A 3 -9.39 -8.12 -19.35
N SER A 4 -8.91 -7.94 -20.57
CA SER A 4 -9.05 -6.71 -21.33
C SER A 4 -9.40 -6.96 -22.79
N GLU A 5 -10.18 -6.06 -23.38
CA GLU A 5 -10.50 -6.04 -24.82
C GLU A 5 -9.33 -5.52 -25.67
N PHE A 6 -8.28 -4.98 -25.05
CA PHE A 6 -7.08 -4.48 -25.72
C PHE A 6 -5.82 -5.04 -25.05
N GLU A 7 -4.70 -4.95 -25.76
CA GLU A 7 -3.41 -5.41 -25.24
C GLU A 7 -2.95 -4.56 -24.07
N ILE A 8 -2.68 -5.22 -22.92
CA ILE A 8 -2.09 -4.60 -21.74
C ILE A 8 -0.59 -4.85 -21.75
N LEU A 9 0.18 -3.78 -21.66
CA LEU A 9 1.63 -3.83 -21.55
C LEU A 9 2.04 -4.07 -20.10
N ILE A 10 2.72 -5.19 -19.86
CA ILE A 10 3.22 -5.54 -18.53
C ILE A 10 4.64 -4.99 -18.39
N GLU A 11 4.81 -4.03 -17.49
CA GLU A 11 6.12 -3.47 -17.19
C GLU A 11 7.00 -4.49 -16.44
N LYS A 12 8.31 -4.47 -16.67
CA LYS A 12 9.27 -5.45 -16.12
C LYS A 12 9.18 -5.59 -14.58
N GLU A 13 8.91 -4.52 -13.91
CA GLU A 13 8.76 -4.47 -12.45
C GLU A 13 7.56 -5.24 -11.90
N PHE A 14 6.57 -5.60 -12.74
CA PHE A 14 5.45 -6.43 -12.34
C PHE A 14 5.72 -7.94 -12.49
N LEU A 15 6.77 -8.32 -13.23
CA LEU A 15 7.06 -9.74 -13.48
C LEU A 15 7.19 -10.58 -12.20
N PRO A 16 7.83 -10.11 -11.11
CA PRO A 16 7.91 -10.86 -9.85
C PRO A 16 6.57 -11.10 -9.15
N PHE A 17 5.52 -10.37 -9.55
CA PHE A 17 4.18 -10.45 -8.95
C PHE A 17 3.18 -11.23 -9.80
N LEU A 18 3.60 -11.72 -10.97
CA LEU A 18 2.74 -12.52 -11.83
C LEU A 18 2.73 -13.96 -11.34
N SER A 19 1.52 -14.55 -11.30
CA SER A 19 1.33 -15.97 -11.10
C SER A 19 1.00 -16.67 -12.42
N ASP A 20 0.94 -18.01 -12.41
CA ASP A 20 0.51 -18.79 -13.56
C ASP A 20 -0.90 -18.39 -14.00
N ARG A 21 -1.13 -18.42 -15.33
CA ARG A 21 -2.42 -18.01 -15.95
C ARG A 21 -3.64 -18.77 -15.42
N ASN A 22 -3.45 -19.91 -14.78
CA ASN A 22 -4.51 -20.75 -14.21
C ASN A 22 -4.76 -20.50 -12.70
N ALA A 23 -4.01 -19.60 -12.07
CA ALA A 23 -4.28 -19.25 -10.69
C ALA A 23 -5.63 -18.50 -10.61
N LEU A 24 -6.59 -19.07 -9.87
CA LEU A 24 -7.84 -18.39 -9.55
C LEU A 24 -7.50 -17.23 -8.59
N GLY A 25 -7.54 -16.02 -9.10
CA GLY A 25 -7.38 -14.82 -8.26
C GLY A 25 -8.67 -14.53 -7.49
N ASP A 26 -8.52 -13.99 -6.27
CA ASP A 26 -9.65 -13.57 -5.42
C ASP A 26 -10.41 -12.36 -6.00
N VAL A 27 -9.83 -11.70 -6.99
CA VAL A 27 -10.40 -10.51 -7.64
C VAL A 27 -10.24 -10.63 -9.15
N ARG A 28 -11.32 -10.43 -9.87
CA ARG A 28 -11.34 -10.37 -11.34
C ARG A 28 -11.68 -8.98 -11.80
N VAL A 29 -10.92 -8.47 -12.75
CA VAL A 29 -11.12 -7.15 -13.32
C VAL A 29 -11.29 -7.30 -14.82
N LYS A 30 -12.46 -6.91 -15.31
CA LYS A 30 -12.74 -6.78 -16.74
C LYS A 30 -12.48 -5.34 -17.14
N VAL A 31 -11.60 -5.11 -18.12
CA VAL A 31 -11.26 -3.78 -18.61
C VAL A 31 -11.79 -3.63 -20.03
N THR A 32 -12.63 -2.63 -20.23
CA THR A 32 -13.24 -2.30 -21.52
C THR A 32 -12.98 -0.85 -21.90
N CYS A 33 -13.37 -0.47 -23.10
CA CYS A 33 -13.17 0.87 -23.61
C CYS A 33 -14.49 1.40 -24.20
N GLU A 34 -14.82 2.65 -23.87
CA GLU A 34 -15.98 3.35 -24.44
C GLU A 34 -15.59 4.61 -25.21
N LYS A 35 -16.28 4.85 -26.32
CA LYS A 35 -16.10 6.05 -27.17
C LYS A 35 -16.73 7.30 -26.57
N ASN A 36 -17.78 7.11 -25.79
CA ASN A 36 -18.49 8.20 -25.17
C ASN A 36 -17.79 8.65 -23.88
N GLU A 37 -17.93 9.92 -23.57
CA GLU A 37 -17.44 10.50 -22.33
C GLU A 37 -18.11 9.83 -21.10
N ILE A 38 -17.32 9.56 -20.07
CA ILE A 38 -17.82 8.99 -18.84
C ILE A 38 -18.58 10.04 -18.04
N LEU A 39 -19.86 9.79 -17.82
CA LEU A 39 -20.74 10.68 -17.08
C LEU A 39 -20.73 10.36 -15.58
N THR A 40 -21.02 11.39 -14.78
CA THR A 40 -21.26 11.21 -13.35
C THR A 40 -22.47 10.30 -13.13
N PRO A 41 -22.39 9.27 -12.26
CA PRO A 41 -23.52 8.42 -11.92
C PRO A 41 -24.68 9.21 -11.32
N GLN A 42 -25.90 8.71 -11.50
CA GLN A 42 -27.07 9.28 -10.84
C GLN A 42 -27.20 8.88 -9.36
N GLY A 43 -26.32 7.99 -8.90
CA GLY A 43 -26.25 7.49 -7.54
C GLY A 43 -25.78 8.53 -6.52
N CYS A 44 -25.79 8.13 -5.25
CA CYS A 44 -25.36 8.99 -4.14
C CYS A 44 -23.84 9.05 -4.03
N LYS A 45 -23.25 10.25 -4.07
CA LYS A 45 -21.82 10.44 -3.79
C LYS A 45 -21.53 10.11 -2.32
N ARG A 46 -20.57 9.23 -2.08
CA ARG A 46 -20.16 8.77 -0.74
C ARG A 46 -18.91 9.49 -0.25
N GLY A 47 -18.01 9.85 -1.16
CA GLY A 47 -16.77 10.51 -0.82
C GLY A 47 -15.89 10.76 -2.03
N GLU A 48 -14.69 11.27 -1.74
CA GLU A 48 -13.66 11.49 -2.75
C GLU A 48 -12.26 11.49 -2.13
N ASP A 49 -11.27 11.26 -2.96
CA ASP A 49 -9.86 11.50 -2.68
C ASP A 49 -9.23 12.35 -3.79
N LEU A 50 -7.90 12.46 -3.78
CA LEU A 50 -7.17 13.27 -4.76
C LEU A 50 -7.43 12.82 -6.21
N LEU A 51 -7.56 11.51 -6.44
CA LEU A 51 -7.61 10.91 -7.78
C LEU A 51 -9.00 10.48 -8.19
N SER A 52 -9.92 10.24 -7.24
CA SER A 52 -11.18 9.55 -7.51
C SER A 52 -12.35 10.13 -6.74
N GLU A 53 -13.54 9.93 -7.29
CA GLU A 53 -14.82 10.14 -6.63
C GLU A 53 -15.56 8.81 -6.51
N TYR A 54 -16.30 8.64 -5.42
CA TYR A 54 -16.98 7.40 -5.07
C TYR A 54 -18.47 7.61 -4.91
N PHE A 55 -19.25 6.74 -5.56
CA PHE A 55 -20.72 6.79 -5.58
C PHE A 55 -21.27 5.40 -5.22
N ILE A 56 -22.51 5.37 -4.75
CA ILE A 56 -23.31 4.14 -4.74
C ILE A 56 -24.43 4.31 -5.78
N GLU A 57 -24.44 3.43 -6.74
CA GLU A 57 -25.44 3.35 -7.81
C GLU A 57 -25.94 1.90 -7.87
N ASP A 58 -27.27 1.69 -7.76
CA ASP A 58 -27.92 0.36 -7.73
C ASP A 58 -27.30 -0.62 -6.72
N GLY A 59 -26.86 -0.11 -5.56
CA GLY A 59 -26.24 -0.88 -4.49
C GLY A 59 -24.75 -1.21 -4.70
N GLN A 60 -24.17 -0.86 -5.86
CA GLN A 60 -22.78 -1.11 -6.16
C GLN A 60 -21.90 0.13 -5.93
N LEU A 61 -20.65 -0.08 -5.57
CA LEU A 61 -19.67 0.99 -5.51
C LEU A 61 -19.18 1.35 -6.92
N VAL A 62 -19.32 2.62 -7.25
CA VAL A 62 -18.79 3.18 -8.50
C VAL A 62 -17.65 4.14 -8.16
N CYS A 63 -16.46 3.86 -8.68
CA CYS A 63 -15.28 4.69 -8.58
C CYS A 63 -15.04 5.38 -9.92
N LEU A 64 -15.04 6.73 -9.92
CA LEU A 64 -14.68 7.55 -11.08
C LEU A 64 -13.29 8.12 -10.91
N THR A 65 -12.36 7.78 -11.80
CA THR A 65 -11.00 8.35 -11.77
C THR A 65 -11.00 9.69 -12.51
N LYS A 66 -10.54 10.73 -11.82
CA LYS A 66 -10.50 12.12 -12.34
C LYS A 66 -9.45 12.29 -13.42
N GLY A 67 -9.79 12.94 -14.51
CA GLY A 67 -8.92 13.31 -15.64
C GLY A 67 -8.51 14.79 -15.65
N GLY A 68 -8.69 15.48 -14.54
CA GLY A 68 -8.46 16.93 -14.46
C GLY A 68 -9.54 17.71 -15.21
N VAL A 69 -9.12 18.61 -16.09
CA VAL A 69 -10.05 19.42 -16.92
C VAL A 69 -10.81 18.59 -17.96
N ASP A 70 -10.37 17.37 -18.20
CA ASP A 70 -10.92 16.48 -19.24
C ASP A 70 -12.02 15.53 -18.74
N GLY A 71 -12.60 15.78 -17.56
CA GLY A 71 -13.62 14.94 -16.96
C GLY A 71 -13.04 13.69 -16.30
N TYR A 72 -13.61 12.51 -16.60
CA TYR A 72 -13.16 11.25 -16.01
C TYR A 72 -12.37 10.40 -17.01
N ILE A 73 -11.32 9.74 -16.51
CA ILE A 73 -10.51 8.77 -17.25
C ILE A 73 -11.23 7.44 -17.34
N SER A 74 -11.81 7.00 -16.20
CA SER A 74 -12.46 5.69 -16.08
C SER A 74 -13.62 5.69 -15.10
N LYS A 75 -14.52 4.73 -15.32
CA LYS A 75 -15.55 4.29 -14.36
C LYS A 75 -15.25 2.85 -13.99
N THR A 76 -15.04 2.57 -12.70
CA THR A 76 -14.91 1.21 -12.18
C THR A 76 -16.10 0.90 -11.30
N VAL A 77 -16.84 -0.16 -11.64
CA VAL A 77 -17.96 -0.68 -10.86
C VAL A 77 -17.48 -1.91 -10.09
N CYS A 78 -17.76 -1.97 -8.81
CA CYS A 78 -17.33 -3.04 -7.93
C CYS A 78 -18.57 -3.73 -7.31
N ASP A 79 -18.55 -5.06 -7.28
CA ASP A 79 -19.51 -5.82 -6.48
C ASP A 79 -19.25 -5.62 -4.97
N GLU A 80 -20.20 -6.02 -4.12
CA GLU A 80 -20.12 -5.82 -2.66
C GLU A 80 -18.89 -6.47 -2.01
N GLU A 81 -18.43 -7.60 -2.55
CA GLU A 81 -17.28 -8.37 -2.06
C GLU A 81 -15.95 -8.00 -2.73
N PHE A 82 -15.95 -7.05 -3.66
CA PHE A 82 -14.81 -6.69 -4.50
C PHE A 82 -14.18 -7.91 -5.20
N SER A 83 -15.02 -8.84 -5.66
CA SER A 83 -14.59 -10.06 -6.36
C SER A 83 -14.62 -9.90 -7.86
N GLU A 84 -15.60 -9.15 -8.36
CA GLU A 84 -15.79 -8.85 -9.79
C GLU A 84 -15.80 -7.33 -9.97
N LEU A 85 -14.92 -6.83 -10.81
CA LEU A 85 -14.84 -5.41 -11.13
C LEU A 85 -14.96 -5.21 -12.64
N GLU A 86 -15.74 -4.21 -13.04
CA GLU A 86 -15.78 -3.74 -14.42
C GLU A 86 -15.17 -2.33 -14.49
N CYS A 87 -14.05 -2.20 -15.18
CA CYS A 87 -13.35 -0.94 -15.40
C CYS A 87 -13.53 -0.50 -16.85
N VAL A 88 -14.28 0.56 -17.06
CA VAL A 88 -14.49 1.18 -18.38
C VAL A 88 -13.57 2.37 -18.51
N ILE A 89 -12.75 2.42 -19.56
CA ILE A 89 -11.82 3.52 -19.84
C ILE A 89 -12.38 4.34 -20.99
N TYR A 90 -12.38 5.68 -20.85
CA TYR A 90 -12.73 6.56 -21.95
C TYR A 90 -11.66 6.48 -23.06
N GLU A 91 -12.08 6.21 -24.32
CA GLU A 91 -11.20 5.88 -25.45
C GLU A 91 -10.03 6.86 -25.64
N ARG A 92 -10.26 8.15 -25.43
CA ARG A 92 -9.19 9.18 -25.56
C ARG A 92 -8.01 8.96 -24.61
N HIS A 93 -8.19 8.23 -23.49
CA HIS A 93 -7.15 7.96 -22.50
C HIS A 93 -6.49 6.60 -22.68
N ILE A 94 -6.99 5.75 -23.59
CA ILE A 94 -6.58 4.35 -23.69
C ILE A 94 -5.07 4.18 -23.93
N GLN A 95 -4.46 5.07 -24.73
CA GLN A 95 -3.04 4.97 -25.03
C GLN A 95 -2.15 5.18 -23.78
N SER A 96 -2.56 6.05 -22.87
CA SER A 96 -1.86 6.28 -21.60
C SER A 96 -2.17 5.21 -20.54
N MET A 97 -3.29 4.49 -20.70
CA MET A 97 -3.77 3.47 -19.74
C MET A 97 -3.44 2.03 -20.16
N ARG A 98 -2.68 1.80 -21.24
CA ARG A 98 -2.31 0.43 -21.68
C ARG A 98 -1.32 -0.28 -20.76
N LYS A 99 -0.65 0.41 -19.85
CA LYS A 99 0.29 -0.20 -18.90
C LYS A 99 -0.46 -0.79 -17.71
N LEU A 100 -0.03 -1.97 -17.24
CA LEU A 100 -0.65 -2.64 -16.09
C LEU A 100 -0.68 -1.73 -14.85
N GLY A 101 0.42 -1.05 -14.56
CA GLY A 101 0.48 -0.11 -13.44
C GLY A 101 -0.49 1.07 -13.56
N ALA A 102 -0.78 1.54 -14.77
CA ALA A 102 -1.79 2.57 -14.99
C ALA A 102 -3.19 2.03 -14.73
N ILE A 103 -3.53 0.83 -15.22
CA ILE A 103 -4.83 0.18 -14.98
C ILE A 103 -5.06 -0.05 -13.49
N LEU A 104 -4.06 -0.54 -12.76
CA LEU A 104 -4.18 -0.78 -11.31
C LEU A 104 -4.46 0.49 -10.49
N ARG A 105 -4.14 1.68 -11.03
CA ARG A 105 -4.50 2.98 -10.40
C ARG A 105 -5.94 3.41 -10.66
N LEU A 106 -6.62 2.80 -11.64
CA LEU A 106 -8.04 3.05 -11.92
C LEU A 106 -8.96 2.25 -10.99
N ILE A 107 -8.39 1.35 -10.20
CA ILE A 107 -9.10 0.41 -9.33
C ILE A 107 -8.96 0.88 -7.88
N PRO A 108 -10.01 0.84 -7.04
CA PRO A 108 -9.94 1.23 -5.64
C PRO A 108 -9.21 0.18 -4.79
N MET A 109 -7.90 -0.01 -5.05
CA MET A 109 -7.07 -1.06 -4.44
C MET A 109 -7.03 -0.99 -2.92
N ASN A 110 -7.05 0.20 -2.33
CA ASN A 110 -7.09 0.39 -0.88
C ASN A 110 -8.35 -0.23 -0.26
N MET A 111 -9.51 -0.10 -0.90
CA MET A 111 -10.76 -0.68 -0.42
C MET A 111 -10.78 -2.19 -0.62
N ILE A 112 -10.32 -2.67 -1.79
CA ILE A 112 -10.18 -4.10 -2.10
C ILE A 112 -9.27 -4.79 -1.08
N LEU A 113 -8.09 -4.26 -0.85
CA LEU A 113 -7.10 -4.83 0.06
C LEU A 113 -7.64 -4.86 1.49
N GLN A 114 -8.27 -3.77 1.94
CA GLN A 114 -8.88 -3.70 3.26
C GLN A 114 -9.99 -4.74 3.45
N LYS A 115 -10.92 -4.87 2.50
CA LYS A 115 -11.99 -5.89 2.52
C LYS A 115 -11.42 -7.32 2.60
N LYS A 116 -10.22 -7.57 2.03
CA LYS A 116 -9.51 -8.84 2.11
C LYS A 116 -8.64 -8.99 3.37
N GLY A 117 -8.78 -8.12 4.36
CA GLY A 117 -8.04 -8.17 5.62
C GLY A 117 -6.56 -7.79 5.49
N ILE A 118 -6.20 -7.00 4.48
CA ILE A 118 -4.84 -6.59 4.19
C ILE A 118 -4.65 -5.13 4.61
N LEU A 119 -3.74 -4.88 5.53
CA LEU A 119 -3.31 -3.53 5.89
C LEU A 119 -2.36 -2.99 4.83
N PHE A 120 -2.68 -1.83 4.29
CA PHE A 120 -1.90 -1.16 3.25
C PHE A 120 -1.18 0.04 3.86
N PHE A 121 0.14 -0.04 3.98
CA PHE A 121 0.98 0.97 4.61
C PHE A 121 1.67 1.89 3.62
N HIS A 122 1.75 3.16 3.94
CA HIS A 122 2.71 4.09 3.38
C HIS A 122 4.05 3.90 4.12
N ALA A 123 4.86 2.97 3.66
CA ALA A 123 6.08 2.53 4.33
C ALA A 123 7.17 2.13 3.34
N SER A 124 8.43 2.32 3.72
CA SER A 124 9.56 1.60 3.15
C SER A 124 9.77 0.30 3.90
N GLN A 125 10.05 -0.78 3.19
CA GLN A 125 10.31 -2.09 3.77
C GLN A 125 11.71 -2.55 3.44
N ILE A 126 12.42 -3.03 4.46
CA ILE A 126 13.68 -3.77 4.30
C ILE A 126 13.52 -5.21 4.74
N GLU A 127 14.38 -6.06 4.24
CA GLU A 127 14.65 -7.40 4.80
C GLU A 127 16.00 -7.36 5.51
N THR A 128 16.02 -7.85 6.74
CA THR A 128 17.22 -8.09 7.53
C THR A 128 16.99 -9.30 8.46
N HIS A 129 17.95 -10.18 8.61
CA HIS A 129 17.85 -11.44 9.41
C HIS A 129 16.58 -12.26 9.09
N GLY A 130 16.17 -12.31 7.82
CA GLY A 130 14.95 -13.02 7.39
C GLY A 130 13.63 -12.38 7.82
N LYS A 131 13.65 -11.15 8.36
CA LYS A 131 12.49 -10.42 8.83
C LYS A 131 12.23 -9.17 7.98
N GLY A 132 10.96 -8.86 7.78
CA GLY A 132 10.53 -7.57 7.21
C GLY A 132 10.45 -6.49 8.29
N ILE A 133 11.20 -5.41 8.15
CA ILE A 133 11.10 -4.22 9.01
C ILE A 133 10.50 -3.09 8.18
N LEU A 134 9.42 -2.49 8.68
CA LEU A 134 8.71 -1.40 8.01
C LEU A 134 9.08 -0.07 8.64
N PHE A 135 9.51 0.88 7.82
CA PHE A 135 9.68 2.28 8.22
C PHE A 135 8.49 3.08 7.72
N THR A 136 7.72 3.66 8.64
CA THR A 136 6.55 4.47 8.31
C THR A 136 6.61 5.83 8.99
N ALA A 137 6.10 6.84 8.31
CA ALA A 137 6.05 8.23 8.78
C ALA A 137 5.32 9.10 7.75
N PRO A 138 4.94 10.34 8.07
CA PRO A 138 4.52 11.32 7.07
C PRO A 138 5.52 11.47 5.91
N SER A 139 5.05 11.98 4.77
CA SER A 139 5.92 12.20 3.62
C SER A 139 7.10 13.13 3.99
N GLY A 140 8.29 12.84 3.45
CA GLY A 140 9.49 13.65 3.70
C GLY A 140 10.21 13.40 5.03
N THR A 141 9.70 12.55 5.92
CA THR A 141 10.32 12.30 7.26
C THR A 141 11.60 11.45 7.18
N GLY A 142 11.83 10.68 6.10
CA GLY A 142 13.08 9.93 5.95
C GLY A 142 12.93 8.41 5.85
N LYS A 143 11.76 7.87 5.52
CA LYS A 143 11.54 6.42 5.33
C LYS A 143 12.56 5.78 4.39
N SER A 144 12.66 6.28 3.17
CA SER A 144 13.63 5.77 2.17
C SER A 144 15.09 6.02 2.58
N THR A 145 15.35 7.07 3.36
CA THR A 145 16.68 7.35 3.90
C THR A 145 17.07 6.25 4.89
N GLN A 146 16.19 5.89 5.83
CA GLN A 146 16.45 4.80 6.77
C GLN A 146 16.67 3.47 6.03
N ALA A 147 15.84 3.13 5.05
CA ALA A 147 16.06 1.92 4.25
C ALA A 147 17.45 1.91 3.57
N LYS A 148 17.90 3.05 3.01
CA LYS A 148 19.22 3.19 2.41
C LYS A 148 20.36 3.08 3.42
N LEU A 149 20.19 3.60 4.64
CA LEU A 149 21.17 3.47 5.73
C LEU A 149 21.32 2.00 6.14
N TRP A 150 20.23 1.28 6.33
CA TRP A 150 20.26 -0.15 6.63
C TRP A 150 20.95 -0.96 5.52
N LYS A 151 20.63 -0.68 4.27
CA LYS A 151 21.34 -1.29 3.13
C LYS A 151 22.85 -1.00 3.17
N LYS A 152 23.24 0.24 3.46
CA LYS A 152 24.65 0.65 3.47
C LYS A 152 25.46 0.03 4.61
N TYR A 153 24.89 -0.06 5.80
CA TYR A 153 25.62 -0.40 7.01
C TYR A 153 25.36 -1.81 7.54
N ARG A 154 24.30 -2.49 7.04
CA ARG A 154 23.91 -3.84 7.48
C ARG A 154 23.61 -4.77 6.30
N ASP A 155 23.92 -4.35 5.09
CA ASP A 155 23.63 -5.09 3.86
C ASP A 155 22.18 -5.55 3.73
N ALA A 156 21.26 -4.83 4.38
CA ALA A 156 19.83 -5.11 4.33
C ALA A 156 19.29 -4.93 2.89
N ARG A 157 18.37 -5.80 2.48
CA ARG A 157 17.74 -5.70 1.17
C ARG A 157 16.52 -4.76 1.25
N ILE A 158 16.44 -3.80 0.34
CA ILE A 158 15.27 -2.95 0.22
C ILE A 158 14.22 -3.68 -0.63
N ILE A 159 13.07 -3.98 -0.04
CA ILE A 159 11.96 -4.71 -0.69
C ILE A 159 11.03 -3.74 -1.42
N CYS A 160 10.69 -2.63 -0.78
CA CYS A 160 9.95 -1.53 -1.40
C CYS A 160 10.21 -0.21 -0.67
N ASN A 161 9.93 0.91 -1.34
CA ASN A 161 10.25 2.24 -0.80
C ASN A 161 9.06 3.11 -0.44
N ASP A 162 7.84 2.74 -0.83
CA ASP A 162 6.68 3.62 -0.65
C ASP A 162 5.43 2.90 -0.15
N ARG A 163 5.18 1.68 -0.61
CA ARG A 163 3.95 0.94 -0.32
C ARG A 163 4.24 -0.50 0.10
N THR A 164 3.67 -0.91 1.22
CA THR A 164 3.85 -2.24 1.78
C THR A 164 2.51 -2.80 2.23
N LEU A 165 2.29 -4.08 1.98
CA LEU A 165 1.10 -4.80 2.42
C LEU A 165 1.45 -5.68 3.62
N VAL A 166 0.54 -5.75 4.59
CA VAL A 166 0.68 -6.64 5.75
C VAL A 166 -0.59 -7.45 5.93
N ARG A 167 -0.45 -8.76 6.01
CA ARG A 167 -1.54 -9.69 6.30
C ARG A 167 -1.03 -10.83 7.17
N GLU A 168 -1.70 -11.10 8.28
CA GLU A 168 -1.41 -12.26 9.15
C GLU A 168 0.07 -12.36 9.54
N GLY A 169 0.69 -11.22 9.87
CA GLY A 169 2.11 -11.17 10.24
C GLY A 169 3.10 -11.41 9.11
N LYS A 170 2.66 -11.38 7.88
CA LYS A 170 3.52 -11.42 6.68
C LYS A 170 3.48 -10.07 5.98
N THR A 171 4.60 -9.72 5.36
CA THR A 171 4.76 -8.48 4.59
C THR A 171 4.98 -8.79 3.11
N TYR A 172 4.42 -7.93 2.26
CA TYR A 172 4.48 -8.08 0.80
C TYR A 172 4.83 -6.73 0.19
N GLY A 173 5.69 -6.72 -0.82
CA GLY A 173 5.90 -5.54 -1.66
C GLY A 173 4.64 -5.22 -2.46
N TYR A 174 4.42 -3.94 -2.77
CA TYR A 174 3.33 -3.51 -3.65
C TYR A 174 3.90 -3.02 -4.99
N PRO A 175 3.42 -3.56 -6.13
CA PRO A 175 4.02 -3.29 -7.44
C PRO A 175 3.68 -1.92 -8.05
N VAL A 176 2.71 -1.21 -7.49
CA VAL A 176 2.29 0.12 -7.97
C VAL A 176 2.80 1.18 -7.01
N ASP A 177 3.33 2.26 -7.53
CA ASP A 177 3.85 3.43 -6.82
C ASP A 177 5.27 3.34 -6.25
N GLY A 178 5.85 4.52 -6.06
CA GLY A 178 7.20 4.73 -5.59
C GLY A 178 8.09 5.39 -6.64
N SER A 179 8.88 6.35 -6.18
CA SER A 179 9.85 7.09 -7.01
C SER A 179 11.06 6.26 -7.43
N GLU A 180 11.30 5.13 -6.75
CA GLU A 180 12.37 4.19 -7.06
C GLU A 180 11.77 2.79 -7.29
N PRO A 181 12.13 2.11 -8.39
CA PRO A 181 11.57 0.82 -8.76
C PRO A 181 12.19 -0.35 -7.98
N VAL A 182 12.28 -0.22 -6.65
CA VAL A 182 12.68 -1.35 -5.82
C VAL A 182 11.42 -2.16 -5.50
N ARG A 183 11.25 -3.27 -6.21
CA ARG A 183 10.06 -4.12 -6.11
C ARG A 183 10.48 -5.57 -6.03
N SER A 184 9.94 -6.26 -5.06
CA SER A 184 10.18 -7.69 -4.86
C SER A 184 8.84 -8.38 -4.57
N GLY A 185 8.58 -9.50 -5.23
CA GLY A 185 7.44 -10.39 -4.93
C GLY A 185 7.65 -11.27 -3.69
N GLU A 186 8.73 -11.06 -2.95
CA GLU A 186 9.10 -11.85 -1.79
C GLU A 186 8.15 -11.62 -0.62
N VAL A 187 7.82 -12.71 0.07
CA VAL A 187 6.97 -12.72 1.27
C VAL A 187 7.88 -12.91 2.48
N LEU A 188 7.84 -11.97 3.43
CA LEU A 188 8.65 -12.01 4.63
C LEU A 188 7.77 -12.06 5.88
N SER A 189 8.30 -12.66 6.95
CA SER A 189 7.68 -12.52 8.26
C SER A 189 7.88 -11.10 8.78
N LEU A 190 6.82 -10.45 9.27
CA LEU A 190 6.92 -9.14 9.90
C LEU A 190 7.78 -9.24 11.18
N GLY A 191 8.81 -8.43 11.28
CA GLY A 191 9.59 -8.27 12.51
C GLY A 191 9.07 -7.12 13.37
N ALA A 192 9.02 -5.92 12.78
CA ALA A 192 8.58 -4.72 13.49
C ALA A 192 8.08 -3.64 12.53
N ILE A 193 7.30 -2.71 13.07
CA ILE A 193 6.94 -1.45 12.42
C ILE A 193 7.65 -0.32 13.19
N VAL A 194 8.35 0.54 12.47
CA VAL A 194 9.13 1.65 13.02
C VAL A 194 8.57 2.96 12.52
N LEU A 195 7.95 3.72 13.40
CA LEU A 195 7.58 5.11 13.16
C LEU A 195 8.82 5.99 13.26
N LEU A 196 9.04 6.84 12.26
CA LEU A 196 10.19 7.73 12.23
C LEU A 196 9.82 9.16 12.65
N GLY A 197 10.73 9.77 13.40
CA GLY A 197 10.77 11.20 13.70
C GLY A 197 12.13 11.78 13.32
N GLN A 198 12.17 13.10 13.08
CA GLN A 198 13.40 13.83 12.83
C GLN A 198 13.87 14.48 14.14
N GLY A 199 15.00 14.02 14.66
CA GLY A 199 15.58 14.46 15.92
C GLY A 199 16.95 15.11 15.78
N LYS A 200 17.47 15.62 16.88
CA LYS A 200 18.86 16.07 17.01
C LYS A 200 19.76 14.98 17.58
N GLU A 201 19.18 13.93 18.10
CA GLU A 201 19.82 12.73 18.65
C GLU A 201 18.97 11.50 18.35
N ASN A 202 19.56 10.31 18.47
CA ASN A 202 18.86 9.06 18.28
C ASN A 202 18.23 8.62 19.59
N THR A 203 16.91 8.52 19.60
CA THR A 203 16.14 7.91 20.69
C THR A 203 15.15 6.91 20.13
N ILE A 204 14.97 5.79 20.84
CA ILE A 204 14.01 4.77 20.47
C ILE A 204 13.15 4.39 21.65
N GLU A 205 11.87 4.23 21.41
CA GLU A 205 10.92 3.72 22.41
C GLU A 205 9.97 2.72 21.76
N ARG A 206 9.62 1.65 22.47
CA ARG A 206 8.53 0.76 22.11
C ARG A 206 7.22 1.44 22.50
N LEU A 207 6.36 1.67 21.52
CA LEU A 207 5.10 2.39 21.76
C LEU A 207 4.07 1.52 22.48
N PRO A 208 3.38 2.06 23.50
CA PRO A 208 2.17 1.43 24.04
C PRO A 208 1.09 1.30 22.96
N LYS A 209 0.29 0.23 22.98
CA LYS A 209 -0.73 -0.08 21.95
C LYS A 209 -1.60 1.11 21.56
N LYS A 210 -2.13 1.85 22.54
CA LYS A 210 -3.00 3.02 22.29
C LYS A 210 -2.30 4.11 21.50
N GLU A 211 -1.06 4.41 21.85
CA GLU A 211 -0.26 5.44 21.16
C GLU A 211 0.17 4.94 19.78
N ALA A 212 0.53 3.66 19.65
CA ALA A 212 0.85 3.03 18.38
C ALA A 212 -0.30 3.12 17.38
N VAL A 213 -1.53 2.74 17.77
CA VAL A 213 -2.73 2.88 16.92
C VAL A 213 -2.91 4.32 16.46
N LYS A 214 -2.87 5.28 17.40
CA LYS A 214 -3.06 6.71 17.10
C LYS A 214 -2.05 7.25 16.05
N ARG A 215 -0.79 6.82 16.15
CA ARG A 215 0.28 7.32 15.27
C ARG A 215 0.38 6.55 13.96
N VAL A 216 0.03 5.25 13.95
CA VAL A 216 0.16 4.38 12.76
C VAL A 216 -1.07 4.45 11.87
N LEU A 217 -2.28 4.56 12.41
CA LEU A 217 -3.51 4.61 11.62
C LEU A 217 -3.47 5.68 10.50
N PRO A 218 -2.96 6.90 10.72
CA PRO A 218 -2.82 7.90 9.66
C PRO A 218 -1.79 7.55 8.56
N GLN A 219 -0.98 6.51 8.78
CA GLN A 219 0.01 6.04 7.81
C GLN A 219 -0.52 4.88 6.95
N LEU A 220 -1.75 4.43 7.21
CA LEU A 220 -2.42 3.46 6.35
C LEU A 220 -3.02 4.15 5.13
N VAL A 221 -3.08 3.42 4.03
CA VAL A 221 -3.73 3.83 2.79
C VAL A 221 -5.13 3.26 2.79
N ILE A 222 -6.07 4.01 3.31
CA ILE A 222 -7.49 3.61 3.44
C ILE A 222 -8.41 4.68 2.86
N ALA A 223 -9.67 4.35 2.69
CA ALA A 223 -10.72 5.31 2.32
C ALA A 223 -11.11 6.17 3.55
N PHE A 224 -10.31 7.20 3.87
CA PHE A 224 -10.52 8.05 5.07
C PHE A 224 -11.87 8.79 5.08
N TRP A 225 -12.51 8.95 3.93
CA TRP A 225 -13.84 9.52 3.81
C TRP A 225 -14.93 8.55 4.30
N ASP A 226 -14.64 7.23 4.37
CA ASP A 226 -15.56 6.22 4.86
C ASP A 226 -15.31 5.94 6.37
N PRO A 227 -16.29 6.24 7.26
CA PRO A 227 -16.15 5.94 8.69
C PRO A 227 -15.97 4.45 8.99
N MET A 228 -16.64 3.56 8.23
CA MET A 228 -16.54 2.11 8.44
C MET A 228 -15.15 1.61 8.08
N ALA A 229 -14.59 2.06 6.95
CA ALA A 229 -13.22 1.72 6.56
C ALA A 229 -12.19 2.12 7.66
N ARG A 230 -12.39 3.24 8.34
CA ARG A 230 -11.52 3.66 9.45
C ARG A 230 -11.64 2.74 10.66
N VAL A 231 -12.86 2.32 11.01
CA VAL A 231 -13.09 1.40 12.14
C VAL A 231 -12.46 0.04 11.86
N GLU A 232 -12.72 -0.54 10.68
CA GLU A 232 -12.15 -1.83 10.26
C GLU A 232 -10.62 -1.80 10.23
N ALA A 233 -10.02 -0.74 9.67
CA ALA A 233 -8.56 -0.59 9.65
C ALA A 233 -7.97 -0.48 11.07
N MET A 234 -8.67 0.20 11.98
CA MET A 234 -8.26 0.30 13.38
C MET A 234 -8.32 -1.07 14.07
N GLU A 235 -9.37 -1.86 13.85
CA GLU A 235 -9.51 -3.21 14.41
C GLU A 235 -8.42 -4.15 13.89
N GLN A 236 -8.16 -4.14 12.58
CA GLN A 236 -7.09 -4.91 11.95
C GLN A 236 -5.71 -4.50 12.51
N LEU A 237 -5.47 -3.20 12.70
CA LEU A 237 -4.23 -2.71 13.28
C LEU A 237 -4.09 -3.12 14.75
N ILE A 238 -5.15 -3.04 15.56
CA ILE A 238 -5.14 -3.51 16.95
C ILE A 238 -4.76 -4.99 17.02
N SER A 239 -5.37 -5.82 16.19
CA SER A 239 -5.07 -7.26 16.11
C SER A 239 -3.60 -7.50 15.74
N LEU A 240 -3.04 -6.75 14.78
CA LEU A 240 -1.63 -6.84 14.41
C LEU A 240 -0.71 -6.51 15.61
N LEU A 241 -1.07 -5.46 16.38
CA LEU A 241 -0.30 -5.00 17.53
C LEU A 241 -0.30 -5.96 18.73
N GLU A 242 -1.11 -6.98 18.72
CA GLU A 242 -1.06 -8.02 19.75
C GLU A 242 0.22 -8.85 19.67
N ASN A 243 0.75 -9.01 18.45
CA ASN A 243 1.85 -9.93 18.18
C ASN A 243 3.13 -9.25 17.67
N TYR A 244 3.02 -7.99 17.21
CA TYR A 244 4.16 -7.31 16.59
C TYR A 244 4.45 -5.96 17.25
N PRO A 245 5.72 -5.69 17.62
CA PRO A 245 6.09 -4.44 18.27
C PRO A 245 6.09 -3.28 17.29
N ILE A 246 5.71 -2.10 17.81
CA ILE A 246 5.89 -0.84 17.13
C ILE A 246 6.84 0.03 17.92
N TYR A 247 7.82 0.58 17.23
CA TYR A 247 8.79 1.51 17.78
C TYR A 247 8.61 2.91 17.23
N PHE A 248 8.96 3.90 18.04
CA PHE A 248 9.18 5.25 17.56
C PHE A 248 10.68 5.53 17.62
N LEU A 249 11.29 5.72 16.47
CA LEU A 249 12.69 6.09 16.31
C LEU A 249 12.76 7.57 15.92
N ASN A 250 13.09 8.41 16.88
CA ASN A 250 13.47 9.80 16.61
C ASN A 250 14.96 9.82 16.31
N CYS A 251 15.39 10.27 15.11
CA CYS A 251 16.76 10.02 14.69
C CYS A 251 17.34 11.09 13.77
N ILE A 252 18.67 11.07 13.71
CA ILE A 252 19.48 11.73 12.69
C ILE A 252 19.77 10.72 11.55
N PRO A 253 20.00 11.16 10.29
CA PRO A 253 20.19 10.27 9.14
C PRO A 253 21.65 9.74 9.04
N GLU A 254 22.11 9.02 10.08
CA GLU A 254 23.48 8.51 10.21
C GLU A 254 23.48 7.03 10.62
N GLU A 255 24.66 6.38 10.59
CA GLU A 255 24.84 4.98 11.02
C GLU A 255 24.36 4.74 12.45
N SER A 256 24.58 5.71 13.34
CA SER A 256 24.16 5.63 14.73
C SER A 256 22.65 5.40 14.91
N ALA A 257 21.81 5.85 13.96
CA ALA A 257 20.37 5.54 13.97
C ALA A 257 20.10 4.05 13.66
N VAL A 258 20.88 3.45 12.76
CA VAL A 258 20.81 2.02 12.46
C VAL A 258 21.22 1.21 13.69
N GLN A 259 22.35 1.56 14.31
CA GLN A 259 22.84 0.90 15.53
C GLN A 259 21.83 0.98 16.67
N CYS A 260 21.23 2.17 16.91
CA CYS A 260 20.22 2.38 17.93
C CYS A 260 19.01 1.47 17.76
N LEU A 261 18.47 1.39 16.52
CA LEU A 261 17.31 0.53 16.22
C LEU A 261 17.71 -0.96 16.30
N GLU A 262 18.83 -1.36 15.73
CA GLU A 262 19.29 -2.75 15.71
C GLU A 262 19.46 -3.29 17.13
N GLN A 263 20.13 -2.55 18.01
CA GLN A 263 20.31 -2.94 19.42
C GLN A 263 18.97 -3.14 20.13
N GLN A 264 17.99 -2.27 19.88
CA GLN A 264 16.66 -2.42 20.47
C GLN A 264 15.92 -3.66 19.90
N LEU A 265 15.99 -3.88 18.59
CA LEU A 265 15.36 -5.05 17.97
C LEU A 265 15.96 -6.37 18.45
N ILE A 266 17.29 -6.42 18.68
CA ILE A 266 17.98 -7.57 19.27
C ILE A 266 17.57 -7.73 20.74
N TYR A 267 17.58 -6.66 21.52
CA TYR A 267 17.21 -6.67 22.94
C TYR A 267 15.78 -7.22 23.15
N ASP A 268 14.85 -6.86 22.28
CA ASP A 268 13.46 -7.33 22.33
C ASP A 268 13.25 -8.70 21.64
N GLY A 269 14.32 -9.35 21.14
CA GLY A 269 14.25 -10.66 20.49
C GLY A 269 13.57 -10.66 19.12
N VAL A 270 13.45 -9.49 18.47
CA VAL A 270 12.93 -9.37 17.12
C VAL A 270 13.94 -9.83 16.08
N LEU A 271 15.20 -9.49 16.28
CA LEU A 271 16.36 -9.96 15.50
C LEU A 271 17.25 -10.84 16.34
N GLU A 272 17.91 -11.80 15.70
CA GLU A 272 18.91 -12.65 16.35
C GLU A 272 20.25 -11.90 16.45
N ASN A 273 21.02 -12.17 17.51
CA ASN A 273 22.41 -11.74 17.57
C ASN A 273 23.20 -12.42 16.44
N ALA A 274 23.96 -11.65 15.68
CA ALA A 274 24.83 -12.16 14.62
C ALA A 274 26.04 -12.94 15.20
#